data_3bc631307a824afcd82f8bbd7c135f93
#
_entry.id   3bc631307a824afcd82f8bbd7c135f93
#
_cell.length_a   1.000
_cell.length_b   1.000
_cell.length_c   1.000
_cell.angle_alpha   90.00
_cell.angle_beta   90.00
_cell.angle_gamma   90.00
#
_symmetry.space_group_name_H-M   'P 1'
#
loop_
_entity.id
_entity.type
_entity.pdbx_description
1 polymer ?
#
loop_
_entity_poly.entity_id
_entity_poly.type
_entity_poly.pdbx_seq_one_letter_code
_entity_poly.pdbx_strand_id
1 'polypeptide(L)'
;MSIQSFSCVDTETLFTTGKSARFSNFKSVAERKLAQLDAAPSVGFMRAPPGNDLKEYDGAWHVRINDQWRLTFKWGDAGPYDVLIEDPH
;
A
#
# COMPACT_ATOMS: atom_id res chain seq x y z
N MET A 1 -7.73 9.93 5.21
CA MET A 1 -8.43 8.79 5.82
C MET A 1 -7.44 7.73 6.20
N SER A 2 -7.64 7.06 7.30
CA SER A 2 -6.67 6.09 7.77
C SER A 2 -6.95 4.68 7.23
N ILE A 3 -5.90 3.87 7.21
CA ILE A 3 -6.02 2.46 6.85
C ILE A 3 -6.94 1.75 7.84
N GLN A 4 -7.94 1.04 7.32
CA GLN A 4 -8.96 0.38 8.13
C GLN A 4 -8.62 -1.08 8.45
N SER A 5 -7.96 -1.78 7.54
CA SER A 5 -7.61 -3.18 7.74
C SER A 5 -6.46 -3.60 6.84
N PHE A 6 -5.84 -4.70 7.19
CA PHE A 6 -4.79 -5.34 6.40
C PHE A 6 -5.20 -6.76 6.08
N SER A 7 -4.88 -7.23 4.89
CA SER A 7 -5.11 -8.61 4.49
C SER A 7 -3.82 -9.44 4.51
N CYS A 8 -2.74 -8.88 5.05
CA CYS A 8 -1.44 -9.54 5.14
C CYS A 8 -0.76 -9.16 6.45
N VAL A 9 -0.44 -10.16 7.27
CA VAL A 9 0.22 -9.93 8.57
C VAL A 9 1.56 -9.22 8.41
N ASP A 10 2.33 -9.60 7.39
CA ASP A 10 3.66 -8.99 7.18
C ASP A 10 3.55 -7.50 6.86
N THR A 11 2.52 -7.12 6.09
CA THR A 11 2.28 -5.70 5.77
C THR A 11 1.86 -4.93 7.03
N GLU A 12 0.97 -5.51 7.82
CA GLU A 12 0.53 -4.89 9.07
C GLU A 12 1.70 -4.71 10.04
N THR A 13 2.53 -5.73 10.18
CA THR A 13 3.70 -5.67 11.05
C THR A 13 4.66 -4.56 10.62
N LEU A 14 4.91 -4.44 9.32
CA LEU A 14 5.75 -3.35 8.81
C LEU A 14 5.15 -2.00 9.17
N PHE A 15 3.86 -1.82 8.94
CA PHE A 15 3.20 -0.53 9.18
C PHE A 15 3.20 -0.16 10.66
N THR A 16 2.92 -1.11 11.55
CA THR A 16 2.74 -0.84 12.97
C THR A 16 4.04 -0.81 13.76
N THR A 17 5.04 -1.57 13.34
CA THR A 17 6.30 -1.70 14.10
C THR A 17 7.54 -1.18 13.38
N GLY A 18 7.46 -0.96 12.09
CA GLY A 18 8.62 -0.59 11.28
C GLY A 18 9.59 -1.74 11.05
N LYS A 19 9.18 -2.97 11.31
CA LYS A 19 10.04 -4.16 11.16
C LYS A 19 9.50 -5.09 10.09
N SER A 20 10.39 -5.63 9.27
CA SER A 20 10.03 -6.61 8.27
C SER A 20 11.26 -7.37 7.79
N ALA A 21 11.21 -8.69 7.89
CA ALA A 21 12.19 -9.55 7.25
C ALA A 21 11.85 -9.72 5.76
N ARG A 22 10.56 -9.87 5.45
CA ARG A 22 10.09 -10.16 4.09
C ARG A 22 10.32 -8.99 3.13
N PHE A 23 10.14 -7.76 3.60
CA PHE A 23 10.19 -6.56 2.76
C PHE A 23 11.46 -5.74 2.98
N SER A 24 12.48 -6.32 3.58
CA SER A 24 13.68 -5.60 4.00
C SER A 24 14.40 -4.89 2.87
N ASN A 25 14.39 -5.45 1.65
CA ASN A 25 15.10 -4.89 0.50
C ASN A 25 14.52 -3.55 0.03
N PHE A 26 13.25 -3.29 0.31
CA PHE A 26 12.60 -2.05 -0.11
C PHE A 26 11.76 -1.45 1.02
N LYS A 27 12.15 -1.73 2.25
CA LYS A 27 11.41 -1.35 3.45
C LYS A 27 11.10 0.14 3.50
N SER A 28 12.08 1.00 3.25
CA SER A 28 11.88 2.45 3.35
C SER A 28 10.87 2.97 2.33
N VAL A 29 10.89 2.42 1.11
CA VAL A 29 9.92 2.77 0.08
C VAL A 29 8.52 2.29 0.48
N ALA A 30 8.42 1.06 0.97
CA ALA A 30 7.14 0.49 1.41
C ALA A 30 6.54 1.29 2.56
N GLU A 31 7.33 1.64 3.56
CA GLU A 31 6.87 2.43 4.70
C GLU A 31 6.37 3.81 4.26
N ARG A 32 7.10 4.45 3.35
CA ARG A 32 6.70 5.77 2.85
C ARG A 32 5.36 5.71 2.14
N LYS A 33 5.14 4.68 1.31
CA LYS A 33 3.88 4.53 0.57
C LYS A 33 2.73 4.13 1.48
N LEU A 34 2.98 3.33 2.49
CA LEU A 34 1.97 3.01 3.51
C LEU A 34 1.57 4.26 4.30
N ALA A 35 2.53 5.10 4.68
CA ALA A 35 2.25 6.35 5.37
C ALA A 35 1.44 7.31 4.49
N GLN A 36 1.79 7.37 3.20
CA GLN A 36 1.04 8.17 2.24
C GLN A 36 -0.41 7.68 2.14
N LEU A 37 -0.61 6.37 2.04
CA LEU A 37 -1.94 5.78 1.96
C LEU A 37 -2.75 6.07 3.22
N ASP A 38 -2.12 5.94 4.39
CA ASP A 38 -2.78 6.19 5.67
C ASP A 38 -3.27 7.64 5.79
N ALA A 39 -2.56 8.58 5.18
CA ALA A 39 -2.88 10.00 5.21
C ALA A 39 -3.78 10.44 4.04
N ALA A 40 -4.02 9.58 3.07
CA ALA A 40 -4.71 9.96 1.83
C ALA A 40 -6.17 10.32 2.09
N PRO A 41 -6.62 11.52 1.67
CA PRO A 41 -8.03 11.93 1.80
C PRO A 41 -8.92 11.30 0.73
N SER A 42 -8.31 10.80 -0.34
CA SER A 42 -9.03 10.13 -1.43
C SER A 42 -8.07 9.19 -2.15
N VAL A 43 -8.62 8.26 -2.93
CA VAL A 43 -7.79 7.34 -3.69
C VAL A 43 -6.92 8.08 -4.71
N GLY A 44 -7.42 9.17 -5.28
CA GLY A 44 -6.67 9.96 -6.26
C GLY A 44 -5.40 10.59 -5.69
N PHE A 45 -5.32 10.78 -4.39
CA PHE A 45 -4.11 11.26 -3.73
C PHE A 45 -2.91 10.35 -3.99
N MET A 46 -3.17 9.09 -4.25
CA MET A 46 -2.12 8.09 -4.50
C MET A 46 -1.57 8.13 -5.94
N ARG A 47 -2.08 9.02 -6.79
CA ARG A 47 -1.54 9.19 -8.15
C ARG A 47 -0.15 9.82 -8.16
N ALA A 48 0.19 10.58 -7.15
CA ALA A 48 1.49 11.23 -7.06
C ALA A 48 2.36 10.55 -6.00
N PRO A 49 3.66 10.46 -6.20
CA PRO A 49 4.39 10.83 -7.41
C PRO A 49 4.06 9.92 -8.60
N PRO A 50 4.41 10.33 -9.84
CA PRO A 50 4.08 9.53 -11.04
C PRO A 50 4.58 8.09 -10.98
N GLY A 51 5.68 7.84 -10.27
CA GLY A 51 6.21 6.49 -10.08
C GLY A 51 5.28 5.54 -9.35
N ASN A 52 4.25 6.04 -8.66
CA ASN A 52 3.25 5.19 -8.01
C ASN A 52 2.43 4.38 -9.01
N ASP A 53 2.24 4.90 -10.23
CA ASP A 53 1.53 4.20 -11.29
C ASP A 53 0.20 3.62 -10.79
N LEU A 54 -0.63 4.48 -10.19
CA LEU A 54 -1.90 4.07 -9.60
C LEU A 54 -2.83 3.48 -10.66
N LYS A 55 -3.30 2.26 -10.43
CA LYS A 55 -4.20 1.55 -11.33
C LYS A 55 -5.27 0.83 -10.55
N GLU A 56 -6.47 0.77 -11.11
CA GLU A 56 -7.53 -0.10 -10.60
C GLU A 56 -7.58 -1.36 -11.44
N TYR A 57 -7.62 -2.50 -10.78
CA TYR A 57 -7.65 -3.78 -11.44
C TYR A 57 -8.41 -4.78 -10.57
N ASP A 58 -9.43 -5.40 -11.15
CA ASP A 58 -10.19 -6.48 -10.49
C ASP A 58 -10.76 -6.05 -9.14
N GLY A 59 -11.24 -4.82 -9.05
CA GLY A 59 -11.88 -4.31 -7.83
C GLY A 59 -10.93 -3.79 -6.77
N ALA A 60 -9.63 -3.79 -7.04
CA ALA A 60 -8.63 -3.28 -6.12
C ALA A 60 -7.73 -2.25 -6.78
N TRP A 61 -7.15 -1.39 -5.97
CA TRP A 61 -6.19 -0.37 -6.43
C TRP A 61 -4.78 -0.85 -6.17
N HIS A 62 -3.87 -0.54 -7.09
CA HIS A 62 -2.47 -0.95 -7.01
C HIS A 62 -1.55 0.26 -7.14
N VAL A 63 -0.57 0.35 -6.24
CA VAL A 63 0.48 1.36 -6.30
C VAL A 63 1.81 0.63 -6.43
N ARG A 64 2.61 1.04 -7.41
CA ARG A 64 3.91 0.41 -7.67
C ARG A 64 4.90 0.76 -6.55
N ILE A 65 5.53 -0.24 -5.97
CA ILE A 65 6.65 -0.07 -5.04
C ILE A 65 7.96 -0.15 -5.82
N ASN A 66 8.12 -1.22 -6.59
CA ASN A 66 9.25 -1.42 -7.50
C ASN A 66 8.78 -2.32 -8.66
N ASP A 67 9.70 -2.84 -9.47
CA ASP A 67 9.34 -3.66 -10.63
C ASP A 67 8.61 -4.94 -10.25
N GLN A 68 8.82 -5.44 -9.03
CA GLN A 68 8.29 -6.71 -8.57
C GLN A 68 7.09 -6.54 -7.63
N TRP A 69 7.13 -5.57 -6.73
CA TRP A 69 6.18 -5.47 -5.63
C TRP A 69 5.19 -4.34 -5.81
N ARG A 70 3.95 -4.58 -5.35
CA ARG A 70 2.86 -3.61 -5.40
C ARG A 70 2.21 -3.48 -4.03
N LEU A 71 1.77 -2.26 -3.71
CA LEU A 71 0.88 -1.99 -2.59
C LEU A 71 -0.54 -2.07 -3.12
N THR A 72 -1.33 -3.00 -2.60
CA THR A 72 -2.68 -3.27 -3.07
C THR A 72 -3.68 -2.96 -1.96
N PHE A 73 -4.79 -2.34 -2.31
CA PHE A 73 -5.81 -1.99 -1.33
C PHE A 73 -7.15 -1.77 -2.03
N LYS A 74 -8.21 -1.81 -1.22
CA LYS A 74 -9.55 -1.42 -1.65
C LYS A 74 -9.90 -0.10 -1.01
N TRP A 75 -10.84 0.63 -1.60
CA TRP A 75 -11.24 1.94 -1.06
C TRP A 75 -12.71 1.92 -0.72
N GLY A 76 -13.03 2.21 0.55
CA GLY A 76 -14.40 2.28 1.03
C GLY A 76 -14.71 3.66 1.64
N ASP A 77 -15.88 3.78 2.23
CA ASP A 77 -16.36 5.04 2.82
C ASP A 77 -15.45 5.55 3.93
N ALA A 78 -14.84 4.63 4.67
CA ALA A 78 -13.96 4.99 5.80
C ALA A 78 -12.49 5.11 5.39
N GLY A 79 -12.15 4.79 4.15
CA GLY A 79 -10.79 4.87 3.64
C GLY A 79 -10.30 3.53 3.10
N PRO A 80 -8.97 3.37 2.95
CA PRO A 80 -8.40 2.15 2.40
C PRO A 80 -8.54 0.97 3.36
N TYR A 81 -8.83 -0.21 2.82
CA TYR A 81 -8.95 -1.44 3.59
C TYR A 81 -8.39 -2.62 2.80
N ASP A 82 -8.23 -3.76 3.48
CA ASP A 82 -7.60 -4.96 2.91
C ASP A 82 -6.25 -4.64 2.28
N VAL A 83 -5.44 -3.89 3.01
CA VAL A 83 -4.14 -3.42 2.51
C VAL A 83 -3.11 -4.53 2.59
N LEU A 84 -2.37 -4.71 1.52
CA LEU A 84 -1.28 -5.68 1.49
C LEU A 84 -0.19 -5.26 0.51
N ILE A 85 1.01 -5.78 0.75
CA ILE A 85 2.12 -5.69 -0.19
C ILE A 85 2.26 -7.06 -0.81
N GLU A 86 2.20 -7.12 -2.13
CA GLU A 86 2.23 -8.38 -2.85
C GLU A 86 3.09 -8.30 -4.10
N ASP A 87 3.50 -9.48 -4.57
CA ASP A 87 4.16 -9.65 -5.86
C ASP A 87 3.11 -10.25 -6.81
N PRO A 88 2.56 -9.45 -7.73
CA PRO A 88 1.46 -9.89 -8.59
C PRO A 88 1.90 -10.79 -9.74
N HIS A 89 3.17 -11.09 -9.88
CA HIS A 89 3.70 -11.89 -11.00
C HIS A 89 3.53 -13.38 -10.80
#